data_764bb2262176abc17945a015d8a13c40
#
_entry.id   764bb2262176abc17945a015d8a13c40
#
_cell.length_a   1.000
_cell.length_b   1.000
_cell.length_c   1.000
_cell.angle_alpha   90.00
_cell.angle_beta   90.00
_cell.angle_gamma   90.00
#
_symmetry.space_group_name_H-M   'P 1'
#
loop_
_entity.id
_entity.type
_entity.pdbx_description
1 polymer ?
#
loop_
_entity_poly.entity_id
_entity_poly.type
_entity_poly.pdbx_seq_one_letter_code
_entity_poly.pdbx_strand_id
1 'polypeptide(L)'
;MNLTKTLLILTSLVLLNGCFENRKNTEKLCADNPNLRCEQLNMDDGQCRVPRTDLIWHRFEILKSPSDEKSIKEYHLVSAYRKCLELASQIQAIDQTKLKENRFKALVNSGKEQERIVAELKQSNSPQALYFLWSQIGDHAARRAFLQLEGKPELETAEMQYALATFYTDRDKPKTIELLHKTLELSNGQPVNIEILKALASNYHALHDKEHAYLWAMIGKEFDVPVASTTEMKRLYGFSQEKFASLDDTASTIAKTIRNGSYSKTTLPKPNEG
;
A
#
# COMPACT_ATOMS: atom_id res chain seq x y z
N MET A 1 26.96 19.55 55.97
CA MET A 1 26.05 19.35 54.84
C MET A 1 26.95 19.06 53.67
N ASN A 2 27.01 17.78 53.26
CA ASN A 2 28.12 17.27 52.43
C ASN A 2 28.02 17.75 50.98
N LEU A 3 29.08 18.39 50.49
CA LEU A 3 29.23 18.88 49.11
C LEU A 3 28.89 17.84 48.03
N THR A 4 29.13 16.57 48.32
CA THR A 4 28.81 15.41 47.44
C THR A 4 27.31 15.16 47.29
N LYS A 5 26.47 15.44 48.28
CA LYS A 5 24.99 15.31 48.18
C LYS A 5 24.38 16.44 47.36
N THR A 6 24.93 17.63 47.45
CA THR A 6 24.48 18.79 46.67
C THR A 6 24.85 18.64 45.18
N LEU A 7 26.00 18.04 44.87
CA LEU A 7 26.43 17.79 43.49
C LEU A 7 25.59 16.71 42.82
N LEU A 8 25.17 15.65 43.57
CA LEU A 8 24.29 14.61 43.06
C LEU A 8 22.85 15.09 42.74
N ILE A 9 22.35 16.06 43.52
CA ILE A 9 21.01 16.66 43.28
C ILE A 9 21.05 17.60 42.08
N LEU A 10 22.15 18.33 41.85
CA LEU A 10 22.27 19.20 40.67
C LEU A 10 22.38 18.41 39.35
N THR A 11 23.07 17.26 39.36
CA THR A 11 23.17 16.40 38.15
C THR A 11 21.85 15.69 37.79
N SER A 12 20.99 15.38 38.79
CA SER A 12 19.67 14.79 38.52
C SER A 12 18.68 15.76 37.86
N LEU A 13 18.81 17.07 38.12
CA LEU A 13 17.88 18.07 37.52
C LEU A 13 18.18 18.35 36.03
N VAL A 14 19.40 18.12 35.56
CA VAL A 14 19.78 18.38 34.16
C VAL A 14 19.30 17.27 33.23
N LEU A 15 19.05 16.06 33.74
CA LEU A 15 18.59 14.92 32.92
C LEU A 15 17.09 14.90 32.65
N LEU A 16 16.29 15.79 33.24
CA LEU A 16 14.84 15.85 33.05
C LEU A 16 14.38 16.76 31.89
N ASN A 17 15.28 17.52 31.29
CA ASN A 17 14.94 18.44 30.21
C ASN A 17 14.99 17.81 28.80
N GLY A 18 15.41 16.54 28.65
CA GLY A 18 15.62 15.89 27.34
C GLY A 18 14.40 15.30 26.69
N CYS A 19 13.23 15.24 27.33
CA CYS A 19 12.07 14.51 26.78
C CYS A 19 10.94 15.37 26.23
N PHE A 20 11.03 16.70 26.24
CA PHE A 20 9.91 17.57 25.85
C PHE A 20 10.04 18.24 24.49
N GLU A 21 11.20 18.20 23.83
CA GLU A 21 11.43 19.02 22.62
C GLU A 21 10.98 18.38 21.31
N ASN A 22 10.51 17.14 21.26
CA ASN A 22 10.20 16.48 20.00
C ASN A 22 8.74 15.96 19.89
N ARG A 23 7.80 16.51 20.63
CA ARG A 23 6.38 16.24 20.40
C ARG A 23 5.91 17.09 19.22
N LYS A 24 5.63 16.42 18.11
CA LYS A 24 4.94 17.01 16.96
C LYS A 24 3.66 17.69 17.44
N ASN A 25 3.66 19.02 17.53
CA ASN A 25 2.49 19.80 17.95
C ASN A 25 1.65 20.11 16.73
N THR A 26 0.59 19.33 16.51
CA THR A 26 -0.30 19.46 15.35
C THR A 26 -1.08 20.79 15.38
N GLU A 27 -1.45 21.29 16.55
CA GLU A 27 -2.17 22.57 16.67
C GLU A 27 -1.29 23.75 16.23
N LYS A 28 -0.04 23.78 16.72
CA LYS A 28 0.94 24.78 16.28
C LYS A 28 1.21 24.66 14.78
N LEU A 29 1.37 23.44 14.27
CA LEU A 29 1.57 23.20 12.84
C LEU A 29 0.43 23.79 12.01
N CYS A 30 -0.82 23.59 12.44
CA CYS A 30 -2.02 24.16 11.80
C CYS A 30 -2.05 25.70 11.87
N ALA A 31 -1.69 26.26 13.03
CA ALA A 31 -1.66 27.72 13.21
C ALA A 31 -0.62 28.41 12.31
N ASP A 32 0.56 27.77 12.19
CA ASP A 32 1.66 28.29 11.40
C ASP A 32 1.46 28.08 9.88
N ASN A 33 0.55 27.19 9.47
CA ASN A 33 0.34 26.79 8.06
C ASN A 33 -1.14 26.72 7.68
N PRO A 34 -1.79 27.84 7.36
CA PRO A 34 -3.23 27.87 6.99
C PRO A 34 -3.58 26.96 5.79
N ASN A 35 -2.63 26.75 4.87
CA ASN A 35 -2.81 25.89 3.70
C ASN A 35 -3.03 24.41 4.04
N LEU A 36 -2.85 24.00 5.31
CA LEU A 36 -3.20 22.65 5.78
C LEU A 36 -4.71 22.43 5.91
N ARG A 37 -5.49 23.53 5.90
CA ARG A 37 -6.98 23.50 5.97
C ARG A 37 -7.50 22.79 7.20
N CYS A 38 -6.81 22.97 8.33
CA CYS A 38 -7.18 22.32 9.59
C CYS A 38 -8.58 22.75 10.09
N GLU A 39 -9.06 23.92 9.71
CA GLU A 39 -10.39 24.43 10.01
C GLU A 39 -11.52 23.60 9.39
N GLN A 40 -11.20 22.78 8.38
CA GLN A 40 -12.15 21.84 7.75
C GLN A 40 -12.20 20.50 8.48
N LEU A 41 -11.28 20.28 9.41
CA LEU A 41 -11.18 19.06 10.19
C LEU A 41 -11.80 19.26 11.57
N ASN A 42 -12.28 18.18 12.19
CA ASN A 42 -12.84 18.25 13.54
C ASN A 42 -11.72 18.22 14.59
N MET A 43 -11.09 19.38 14.85
CA MET A 43 -9.89 19.47 15.70
C MET A 43 -10.19 19.26 17.18
N ASP A 44 -11.36 19.67 17.65
CA ASP A 44 -11.74 19.68 19.07
C ASP A 44 -12.29 18.33 19.57
N ASP A 45 -12.33 17.31 18.72
CA ASP A 45 -12.85 15.98 19.05
C ASP A 45 -11.71 14.95 19.16
N GLY A 46 -11.70 14.19 20.25
CA GLY A 46 -10.81 13.07 20.44
C GLY A 46 -11.07 11.91 19.47
N GLN A 47 -12.28 11.80 18.93
CA GLN A 47 -12.63 10.82 17.91
C GLN A 47 -11.87 11.13 16.61
N CYS A 48 -11.42 10.08 15.94
CA CYS A 48 -10.68 10.16 14.69
C CYS A 48 -9.36 10.99 14.76
N ARG A 49 -8.80 11.17 15.97
CA ARG A 49 -7.57 11.94 16.16
C ARG A 49 -6.40 11.37 15.35
N VAL A 50 -6.23 10.04 15.33
CA VAL A 50 -5.11 9.41 14.63
C VAL A 50 -5.17 9.68 13.13
N PRO A 51 -6.20 9.25 12.37
CA PRO A 51 -6.26 9.51 10.93
C PRO A 51 -6.27 11.00 10.58
N ARG A 52 -6.83 11.85 11.44
CA ARG A 52 -6.76 13.30 11.28
C ARG A 52 -5.32 13.82 11.38
N THR A 53 -4.58 13.39 12.39
CA THR A 53 -3.19 13.79 12.60
C THR A 53 -2.31 13.34 11.44
N ASP A 54 -2.45 12.10 10.99
CA ASP A 54 -1.71 11.56 9.85
C ASP A 54 -1.97 12.36 8.58
N LEU A 55 -3.23 12.73 8.32
CA LEU A 55 -3.61 13.58 7.19
C LEU A 55 -2.95 14.96 7.26
N ILE A 56 -2.97 15.63 8.44
CA ILE A 56 -2.39 16.97 8.62
C ILE A 56 -0.88 16.93 8.35
N TRP A 57 -0.16 15.97 8.94
CA TRP A 57 1.27 15.84 8.75
C TRP A 57 1.64 15.49 7.32
N HIS A 58 0.84 14.66 6.66
CA HIS A 58 1.05 14.36 5.25
C HIS A 58 0.83 15.59 4.35
N ARG A 59 -0.20 16.40 4.61
CA ARG A 59 -0.40 17.68 3.92
C ARG A 59 0.79 18.61 4.08
N PHE A 60 1.41 18.64 5.26
CA PHE A 60 2.62 19.41 5.47
C PHE A 60 3.80 18.91 4.61
N GLU A 61 3.92 17.60 4.40
CA GLU A 61 4.92 17.08 3.46
C GLU A 61 4.61 17.41 1.99
N ILE A 62 3.32 17.50 1.63
CA ILE A 62 2.91 17.97 0.29
C ILE A 62 3.33 19.43 0.08
N LEU A 63 3.14 20.30 1.07
CA LEU A 63 3.53 21.72 0.97
C LEU A 63 5.03 21.89 0.72
N LYS A 64 5.87 21.00 1.25
CA LYS A 64 7.32 21.06 1.04
C LYS A 64 7.75 20.57 -0.36
N SER A 65 7.13 19.52 -0.84
CA SER A 65 7.43 18.94 -2.14
C SER A 65 6.19 18.22 -2.70
N PRO A 66 5.38 18.91 -3.51
CA PRO A 66 4.19 18.33 -4.12
C PRO A 66 4.56 17.26 -5.15
N SER A 67 3.78 16.17 -5.19
CA SER A 67 3.84 15.14 -6.22
C SER A 67 2.52 14.37 -6.30
N ASP A 68 2.25 13.74 -7.46
CA ASP A 68 1.04 12.95 -7.65
C ASP A 68 0.94 11.78 -6.67
N GLU A 69 2.05 11.10 -6.36
CA GLU A 69 2.09 10.06 -5.35
C GLU A 69 1.61 10.55 -3.98
N LYS A 70 2.06 11.76 -3.59
CA LYS A 70 1.63 12.36 -2.33
C LYS A 70 0.16 12.77 -2.36
N SER A 71 -0.34 13.26 -3.50
CA SER A 71 -1.77 13.58 -3.67
C SER A 71 -2.63 12.31 -3.62
N ILE A 72 -2.18 11.21 -4.23
CA ILE A 72 -2.83 9.90 -4.13
C ILE A 72 -2.84 9.42 -2.67
N LYS A 73 -1.72 9.55 -1.96
CA LYS A 73 -1.65 9.21 -0.54
C LYS A 73 -2.56 10.11 0.31
N GLU A 74 -2.66 11.42 0.00
CA GLU A 74 -3.62 12.31 0.65
C GLU A 74 -5.05 11.80 0.47
N TYR A 75 -5.43 11.37 -0.73
CA TYR A 75 -6.75 10.80 -1.00
C TYR A 75 -7.05 9.59 -0.08
N HIS A 76 -6.10 8.68 0.08
CA HIS A 76 -6.26 7.52 0.97
C HIS A 76 -6.35 7.92 2.45
N LEU A 77 -5.58 8.90 2.89
CA LEU A 77 -5.66 9.43 4.26
C LEU A 77 -6.99 10.15 4.53
N VAL A 78 -7.48 10.92 3.55
CA VAL A 78 -8.83 11.52 3.61
C VAL A 78 -9.90 10.42 3.68
N SER A 79 -9.75 9.35 2.90
CA SER A 79 -10.67 8.19 2.93
C SER A 79 -10.69 7.50 4.30
N ALA A 80 -9.52 7.30 4.91
CA ALA A 80 -9.39 6.73 6.24
C ALA A 80 -10.02 7.62 7.31
N TYR A 81 -9.80 8.93 7.23
CA TYR A 81 -10.42 9.92 8.13
C TYR A 81 -11.94 9.95 7.96
N ARG A 82 -12.43 9.97 6.73
CA ARG A 82 -13.86 9.91 6.39
C ARG A 82 -14.53 8.66 6.96
N LYS A 83 -13.93 7.48 6.76
CA LYS A 83 -14.45 6.22 7.30
C LYS A 83 -14.58 6.26 8.83
N CYS A 84 -13.60 6.86 9.52
CA CYS A 84 -13.70 7.07 10.97
C CYS A 84 -14.85 8.04 11.33
N LEU A 85 -15.01 9.15 10.58
CA LEU A 85 -16.09 10.12 10.83
C LEU A 85 -17.48 9.54 10.59
N GLU A 86 -17.66 8.66 9.61
CA GLU A 86 -18.89 7.92 9.36
C GLU A 86 -19.33 7.14 10.60
N LEU A 87 -18.40 6.45 11.25
CA LEU A 87 -18.66 5.75 12.51
C LEU A 87 -18.88 6.74 13.68
N ALA A 88 -18.03 7.76 13.79
CA ALA A 88 -18.10 8.73 14.88
C ALA A 88 -19.39 9.57 14.84
N SER A 89 -19.94 9.84 13.66
CA SER A 89 -21.20 10.59 13.50
C SER A 89 -22.43 9.83 14.01
N GLN A 90 -22.33 8.50 14.15
CA GLN A 90 -23.40 7.65 14.67
C GLN A 90 -23.43 7.64 16.21
N ILE A 91 -22.34 8.09 16.86
CA ILE A 91 -22.28 8.15 18.32
C ILE A 91 -23.21 9.26 18.82
N GLN A 92 -24.25 8.87 19.56
CA GLN A 92 -25.14 9.81 20.21
C GLN A 92 -24.45 10.34 21.46
N ALA A 93 -23.95 11.56 21.39
CA ALA A 93 -23.42 12.26 22.56
C ALA A 93 -24.55 12.91 23.31
N ILE A 94 -24.69 12.59 24.61
CA ILE A 94 -25.68 13.21 25.50
C ILE A 94 -25.26 14.67 25.68
N ASP A 95 -26.18 15.60 25.41
CA ASP A 95 -25.98 17.06 25.53
C ASP A 95 -24.86 17.72 24.75
N GLN A 96 -24.38 17.08 23.63
CA GLN A 96 -23.28 17.59 22.81
C GLN A 96 -23.66 17.78 21.34
N THR A 97 -24.72 18.53 21.07
CA THR A 97 -25.23 18.82 19.72
C THR A 97 -24.11 19.41 18.83
N LYS A 98 -23.33 20.35 19.36
CA LYS A 98 -22.21 20.98 18.63
C LYS A 98 -21.14 19.95 18.19
N LEU A 99 -20.86 18.95 19.02
CA LEU A 99 -19.89 17.90 18.67
C LEU A 99 -20.39 17.07 17.49
N LYS A 100 -21.68 16.72 17.47
CA LYS A 100 -22.31 16.00 16.35
C LYS A 100 -22.29 16.82 15.07
N GLU A 101 -22.63 18.11 15.16
CA GLU A 101 -22.56 19.03 14.00
C GLU A 101 -21.15 19.14 13.44
N ASN A 102 -20.12 19.27 14.29
CA ASN A 102 -18.73 19.35 13.86
C ASN A 102 -18.28 18.05 13.18
N ARG A 103 -18.67 16.88 13.69
CA ARG A 103 -18.39 15.58 13.04
C ARG A 103 -19.02 15.50 11.66
N PHE A 104 -20.30 15.89 11.55
CA PHE A 104 -21.00 15.87 10.27
C PHE A 104 -20.40 16.88 9.27
N LYS A 105 -20.05 18.08 9.72
CA LYS A 105 -19.38 19.08 8.89
C LYS A 105 -18.04 18.56 8.37
N ALA A 106 -17.22 17.93 9.24
CA ALA A 106 -15.94 17.35 8.83
C ALA A 106 -16.15 16.17 7.86
N LEU A 107 -17.21 15.37 8.03
CA LEU A 107 -17.58 14.29 7.11
C LEU A 107 -17.90 14.85 5.71
N VAL A 108 -18.71 15.89 5.62
CA VAL A 108 -19.04 16.56 4.36
C VAL A 108 -17.78 17.15 3.71
N ASN A 109 -16.94 17.83 4.50
CA ASN A 109 -15.69 18.41 4.01
C ASN A 109 -14.73 17.33 3.47
N SER A 110 -14.66 16.16 4.12
CA SER A 110 -13.82 15.06 3.63
C SER A 110 -14.23 14.56 2.24
N GLY A 111 -15.52 14.56 1.91
CA GLY A 111 -16.00 14.26 0.56
C GLY A 111 -15.53 15.30 -0.46
N LYS A 112 -15.69 16.59 -0.13
CA LYS A 112 -15.21 17.69 -1.00
C LYS A 112 -13.70 17.65 -1.22
N GLU A 113 -12.94 17.25 -0.20
CA GLU A 113 -11.49 17.08 -0.33
C GLU A 113 -11.11 15.94 -1.28
N GLN A 114 -11.83 14.82 -1.23
CA GLN A 114 -11.63 13.75 -2.22
C GLN A 114 -11.92 14.23 -3.64
N GLU A 115 -13.01 14.97 -3.85
CA GLU A 115 -13.35 15.54 -5.16
C GLU A 115 -12.28 16.52 -5.64
N ARG A 116 -11.74 17.38 -4.76
CA ARG A 116 -10.65 18.32 -5.08
C ARG A 116 -9.39 17.57 -5.53
N ILE A 117 -8.97 16.55 -4.76
CA ILE A 117 -7.77 15.76 -5.08
C ILE A 117 -7.94 15.06 -6.44
N VAL A 118 -9.10 14.47 -6.69
CA VAL A 118 -9.40 13.83 -7.99
C VAL A 118 -9.35 14.86 -9.13
N ALA A 119 -9.92 16.05 -8.92
CA ALA A 119 -9.88 17.12 -9.93
C ALA A 119 -8.46 17.60 -10.24
N GLU A 120 -7.59 17.67 -9.22
CA GLU A 120 -6.17 18.01 -9.41
C GLU A 120 -5.42 16.89 -10.17
N LEU A 121 -5.61 15.63 -9.76
CA LEU A 121 -4.97 14.48 -10.43
C LEU A 121 -5.41 14.31 -11.89
N LYS A 122 -6.62 14.75 -12.25
CA LYS A 122 -7.10 14.78 -13.65
C LYS A 122 -6.32 15.75 -14.54
N GLN A 123 -5.56 16.68 -13.98
CA GLN A 123 -4.68 17.58 -14.74
C GLN A 123 -3.30 16.96 -14.99
N SER A 124 -3.00 15.84 -14.35
CA SER A 124 -1.74 15.13 -14.51
C SER A 124 -1.82 14.04 -15.59
N ASN A 125 -0.68 13.83 -16.28
CA ASN A 125 -0.48 12.72 -17.20
C ASN A 125 0.53 11.70 -16.66
N SER A 126 0.89 11.77 -15.37
CA SER A 126 1.81 10.79 -14.79
C SER A 126 1.18 9.39 -14.77
N PRO A 127 1.96 8.32 -14.95
CA PRO A 127 1.46 6.96 -14.89
C PRO A 127 0.71 6.66 -13.58
N GLN A 128 1.21 7.18 -12.45
CA GLN A 128 0.61 7.00 -11.13
C GLN A 128 -0.77 7.64 -11.04
N ALA A 129 -0.92 8.89 -11.50
CA ALA A 129 -2.20 9.58 -11.52
C ALA A 129 -3.20 8.89 -12.46
N LEU A 130 -2.77 8.51 -13.67
CA LEU A 130 -3.60 7.80 -14.64
C LEU A 130 -4.08 6.45 -14.10
N TYR A 131 -3.18 5.68 -13.48
CA TYR A 131 -3.53 4.40 -12.87
C TYR A 131 -4.50 4.57 -11.69
N PHE A 132 -4.25 5.54 -10.80
CA PHE A 132 -5.15 5.85 -9.69
C PHE A 132 -6.55 6.24 -10.18
N LEU A 133 -6.64 7.18 -11.12
CA LEU A 133 -7.91 7.64 -11.68
C LEU A 133 -8.68 6.48 -12.35
N TRP A 134 -7.97 5.62 -13.06
CA TRP A 134 -8.59 4.45 -13.66
C TRP A 134 -9.04 3.44 -12.60
N SER A 135 -8.13 2.99 -11.72
CA SER A 135 -8.36 1.84 -10.83
C SER A 135 -9.26 2.17 -9.63
N GLN A 136 -9.18 3.39 -9.09
CA GLN A 136 -9.92 3.80 -7.90
C GLN A 136 -11.16 4.64 -8.21
N ILE A 137 -11.11 5.44 -9.28
CA ILE A 137 -12.20 6.36 -9.64
C ILE A 137 -13.05 5.81 -10.80
N GLY A 138 -12.50 4.87 -11.58
CA GLY A 138 -13.19 4.30 -12.74
C GLY A 138 -13.11 5.18 -13.98
N ASP A 139 -12.15 6.11 -14.05
CA ASP A 139 -12.01 7.02 -15.19
C ASP A 139 -11.52 6.28 -16.44
N HIS A 140 -12.42 6.16 -17.44
CA HIS A 140 -12.12 5.47 -18.69
C HIS A 140 -11.14 6.22 -19.60
N ALA A 141 -11.07 7.55 -19.51
CA ALA A 141 -10.11 8.33 -20.27
C ALA A 141 -8.70 8.12 -19.73
N ALA A 142 -8.54 8.17 -18.41
CA ALA A 142 -7.28 7.85 -17.73
C ALA A 142 -6.80 6.42 -18.05
N ARG A 143 -7.71 5.43 -18.07
CA ARG A 143 -7.37 4.06 -18.50
C ARG A 143 -6.79 4.02 -19.91
N ARG A 144 -7.44 4.69 -20.87
CA ARG A 144 -6.94 4.72 -22.26
C ARG A 144 -5.57 5.38 -22.35
N ALA A 145 -5.40 6.51 -21.66
CA ALA A 145 -4.13 7.23 -21.60
C ALA A 145 -3.02 6.37 -20.98
N PHE A 146 -3.31 5.67 -19.88
CA PHE A 146 -2.38 4.75 -19.23
C PHE A 146 -1.92 3.64 -20.17
N LEU A 147 -2.85 3.00 -20.89
CA LEU A 147 -2.53 1.92 -21.82
C LEU A 147 -1.73 2.40 -23.05
N GLN A 148 -1.82 3.67 -23.43
CA GLN A 148 -0.96 4.25 -24.48
C GLN A 148 0.51 4.41 -24.06
N LEU A 149 0.80 4.29 -22.76
CA LEU A 149 2.16 4.28 -22.24
C LEU A 149 2.80 2.87 -22.23
N GLU A 150 2.03 1.84 -22.57
CA GLU A 150 2.56 0.47 -22.61
C GLU A 150 3.77 0.36 -23.55
N GLY A 151 4.82 -0.28 -23.06
CA GLY A 151 6.12 -0.40 -23.76
C GLY A 151 6.99 0.85 -23.71
N LYS A 152 6.57 1.90 -23.00
CA LYS A 152 7.39 3.10 -22.80
C LYS A 152 8.15 3.04 -21.45
N PRO A 153 9.30 3.74 -21.36
CA PRO A 153 10.13 3.75 -20.15
C PRO A 153 9.38 4.18 -18.87
N GLU A 154 8.34 5.01 -18.99
CA GLU A 154 7.56 5.50 -17.88
C GLU A 154 6.82 4.40 -17.12
N LEU A 155 6.55 3.25 -17.78
CA LEU A 155 5.93 2.09 -17.14
C LEU A 155 6.95 1.03 -16.70
N GLU A 156 8.25 1.23 -16.88
CA GLU A 156 9.31 0.29 -16.48
C GLU A 156 9.62 0.36 -14.97
N THR A 157 8.58 0.28 -14.16
CA THR A 157 8.67 0.18 -12.69
C THR A 157 7.84 -1.00 -12.20
N ALA A 158 8.19 -1.58 -11.06
CA ALA A 158 7.44 -2.70 -10.48
C ALA A 158 5.95 -2.38 -10.30
N GLU A 159 5.63 -1.17 -9.81
CA GLU A 159 4.25 -0.74 -9.59
C GLU A 159 3.47 -0.65 -10.91
N MET A 160 4.06 -0.06 -11.95
CA MET A 160 3.36 0.14 -13.22
C MET A 160 3.23 -1.17 -14.03
N GLN A 161 4.20 -2.07 -13.94
CA GLN A 161 4.09 -3.41 -14.52
C GLN A 161 3.00 -4.22 -13.83
N TYR A 162 2.88 -4.12 -12.51
CA TYR A 162 1.76 -4.72 -11.76
C TYR A 162 0.41 -4.11 -12.17
N ALA A 163 0.35 -2.80 -12.36
CA ALA A 163 -0.85 -2.12 -12.84
C ALA A 163 -1.30 -2.64 -14.22
N LEU A 164 -0.36 -2.82 -15.15
CA LEU A 164 -0.65 -3.47 -16.45
C LEU A 164 -1.12 -4.92 -16.27
N ALA A 165 -0.47 -5.70 -15.39
CA ALA A 165 -0.88 -7.07 -15.12
C ALA A 165 -2.34 -7.16 -14.63
N THR A 166 -2.78 -6.24 -13.77
CA THR A 166 -4.18 -6.20 -13.32
C THR A 166 -5.16 -5.94 -14.46
N PHE A 167 -4.78 -5.14 -15.44
CA PHE A 167 -5.61 -4.93 -16.64
C PHE A 167 -5.76 -6.18 -17.49
N TYR A 168 -4.67 -6.96 -17.65
CA TYR A 168 -4.65 -8.14 -18.50
C TYR A 168 -5.18 -9.41 -17.83
N THR A 169 -5.38 -9.45 -16.51
CA THR A 169 -5.73 -10.65 -15.73
C THR A 169 -6.89 -11.47 -16.34
N ASP A 170 -7.95 -10.82 -16.79
CA ASP A 170 -9.10 -11.50 -17.38
C ASP A 170 -9.13 -11.46 -18.93
N ARG A 171 -8.08 -10.92 -19.55
CA ARG A 171 -8.01 -10.68 -21.00
C ARG A 171 -6.96 -11.50 -21.69
N ASP A 172 -5.77 -11.59 -21.07
CA ASP A 172 -4.59 -12.25 -21.65
C ASP A 172 -3.73 -12.82 -20.51
N LYS A 173 -3.95 -14.09 -20.19
CA LYS A 173 -3.24 -14.76 -19.08
C LYS A 173 -1.74 -14.91 -19.33
N PRO A 174 -1.26 -15.29 -20.54
CA PRO A 174 0.16 -15.33 -20.83
C PRO A 174 0.84 -13.97 -20.60
N LYS A 175 0.23 -12.89 -21.09
CA LYS A 175 0.74 -11.53 -20.88
C LYS A 175 0.69 -11.11 -19.42
N THR A 176 -0.37 -11.46 -18.70
CA THR A 176 -0.46 -11.22 -17.24
C THR A 176 0.73 -11.87 -16.52
N ILE A 177 1.03 -13.13 -16.83
CA ILE A 177 2.17 -13.86 -16.23
C ILE A 177 3.48 -13.15 -16.54
N GLU A 178 3.69 -12.73 -17.79
CA GLU A 178 4.90 -12.00 -18.19
C GLU A 178 5.09 -10.71 -17.37
N LEU A 179 4.03 -9.90 -17.26
CA LEU A 179 4.04 -8.65 -16.51
C LEU A 179 4.25 -8.87 -15.01
N LEU A 180 3.68 -9.93 -14.44
CA LEU A 180 3.90 -10.28 -13.03
C LEU A 180 5.35 -10.70 -12.78
N HIS A 181 5.98 -11.46 -13.69
CA HIS A 181 7.41 -11.77 -13.60
C HIS A 181 8.27 -10.51 -13.70
N LYS A 182 7.95 -9.64 -14.64
CA LYS A 182 8.65 -8.35 -14.80
C LYS A 182 8.52 -7.49 -13.53
N THR A 183 7.34 -7.51 -12.90
CA THR A 183 7.12 -6.84 -11.61
C THR A 183 8.09 -7.34 -10.54
N LEU A 184 8.25 -8.66 -10.41
CA LEU A 184 9.17 -9.25 -9.43
C LEU A 184 10.64 -8.92 -9.75
N GLU A 185 11.03 -8.95 -11.02
CA GLU A 185 12.39 -8.57 -11.47
C GLU A 185 12.72 -7.11 -11.12
N LEU A 186 11.74 -6.21 -11.26
CA LEU A 186 11.93 -4.78 -10.98
C LEU A 186 11.78 -4.42 -9.49
N SER A 187 11.31 -5.34 -8.64
CA SER A 187 11.06 -5.06 -7.22
C SER A 187 12.33 -4.88 -6.38
N ASN A 188 13.49 -5.34 -6.85
CA ASN A 188 14.81 -5.12 -6.23
C ASN A 188 14.87 -5.39 -4.72
N GLY A 189 14.23 -6.48 -4.25
CA GLY A 189 14.22 -6.87 -2.83
C GLY A 189 13.32 -6.02 -1.93
N GLN A 190 12.50 -5.15 -2.49
CA GLN A 190 11.45 -4.46 -1.73
C GLN A 190 10.41 -5.45 -1.20
N PRO A 191 9.64 -5.10 -0.16
CA PRO A 191 8.58 -5.96 0.34
C PRO A 191 7.65 -6.41 -0.79
N VAL A 192 7.53 -7.71 -0.96
CA VAL A 192 6.75 -8.30 -2.06
C VAL A 192 5.26 -8.13 -1.81
N ASN A 193 4.54 -7.60 -2.78
CA ASN A 193 3.09 -7.68 -2.78
C ASN A 193 2.67 -9.14 -3.01
N ILE A 194 2.15 -9.79 -1.98
CA ILE A 194 1.74 -11.21 -2.00
C ILE A 194 0.67 -11.51 -3.06
N GLU A 195 -0.10 -10.50 -3.50
CA GLU A 195 -1.10 -10.67 -4.57
C GLU A 195 -0.45 -11.04 -5.91
N ILE A 196 0.82 -10.66 -6.13
CA ILE A 196 1.59 -11.08 -7.32
C ILE A 196 1.79 -12.59 -7.31
N LEU A 197 2.16 -13.18 -6.16
CA LEU A 197 2.42 -14.60 -6.01
C LEU A 197 1.13 -15.41 -6.18
N LYS A 198 0.04 -14.95 -5.60
CA LYS A 198 -1.29 -15.53 -5.78
C LYS A 198 -1.76 -15.48 -7.24
N ALA A 199 -1.55 -14.33 -7.89
CA ALA A 199 -1.92 -14.13 -9.28
C ALA A 199 -1.13 -15.04 -10.21
N LEU A 200 0.18 -15.23 -9.98
CA LEU A 200 1.00 -16.18 -10.74
C LEU A 200 0.47 -17.62 -10.58
N ALA A 201 0.27 -18.09 -9.35
CA ALA A 201 -0.28 -19.43 -9.10
C ALA A 201 -1.64 -19.62 -9.81
N SER A 202 -2.54 -18.64 -9.71
CA SER A 202 -3.88 -18.72 -10.30
C SER A 202 -3.85 -18.68 -11.83
N ASN A 203 -3.02 -17.84 -12.44
CA ASN A 203 -2.91 -17.75 -13.89
C ASN A 203 -2.28 -19.01 -14.50
N TYR A 204 -1.23 -19.55 -13.90
CA TYR A 204 -0.66 -20.84 -14.33
C TYR A 204 -1.66 -21.98 -14.17
N HIS A 205 -2.42 -22.01 -13.07
CA HIS A 205 -3.49 -22.99 -12.89
C HIS A 205 -4.56 -22.89 -13.99
N ALA A 206 -4.97 -21.67 -14.32
CA ALA A 206 -5.96 -21.44 -15.38
C ALA A 206 -5.47 -21.81 -16.79
N LEU A 207 -4.15 -21.82 -17.00
CA LEU A 207 -3.51 -22.32 -18.23
C LEU A 207 -3.22 -23.82 -18.19
N HIS A 208 -3.67 -24.53 -17.16
CA HIS A 208 -3.41 -25.96 -16.92
C HIS A 208 -1.92 -26.32 -16.73
N ASP A 209 -1.05 -25.33 -16.51
CA ASP A 209 0.34 -25.54 -16.13
C ASP A 209 0.44 -25.85 -14.64
N LYS A 210 0.23 -27.14 -14.32
CA LYS A 210 0.17 -27.62 -12.94
C LYS A 210 1.49 -27.46 -12.19
N GLU A 211 2.62 -27.59 -12.87
CA GLU A 211 3.94 -27.50 -12.24
C GLU A 211 4.20 -26.08 -11.75
N HIS A 212 4.06 -25.09 -12.63
CA HIS A 212 4.24 -23.70 -12.23
C HIS A 212 3.14 -23.23 -11.27
N ALA A 213 1.89 -23.70 -11.41
CA ALA A 213 0.82 -23.37 -10.46
C ALA A 213 1.15 -23.84 -9.03
N TYR A 214 1.64 -25.08 -8.89
CA TYR A 214 2.11 -25.59 -7.61
C TYR A 214 3.32 -24.83 -7.09
N LEU A 215 4.34 -24.61 -7.94
CA LEU A 215 5.56 -23.90 -7.61
C LEU A 215 5.25 -22.52 -7.04
N TRP A 216 4.39 -21.74 -7.70
CA TRP A 216 4.03 -20.40 -7.25
C TRP A 216 3.14 -20.40 -6.00
N ALA A 217 2.32 -21.43 -5.79
CA ALA A 217 1.61 -21.61 -4.53
C ALA A 217 2.59 -21.85 -3.37
N MET A 218 3.64 -22.70 -3.59
CA MET A 218 4.65 -22.98 -2.57
C MET A 218 5.59 -21.77 -2.34
N ILE A 219 5.93 -21.02 -3.39
CA ILE A 219 6.62 -19.70 -3.22
C ILE A 219 5.74 -18.77 -2.37
N GLY A 220 4.44 -18.68 -2.66
CA GLY A 220 3.52 -17.89 -1.85
C GLY A 220 3.52 -18.30 -0.38
N LYS A 221 3.55 -19.59 -0.08
CA LYS A 221 3.64 -20.13 1.28
C LYS A 221 4.89 -19.63 2.02
N GLU A 222 6.02 -19.50 1.34
CA GLU A 222 7.27 -18.89 1.89
C GLU A 222 7.10 -17.41 2.28
N PHE A 223 6.04 -16.75 1.80
CA PHE A 223 5.64 -15.38 2.11
C PHE A 223 4.32 -15.32 2.91
N ASP A 224 4.06 -16.36 3.71
CA ASP A 224 2.88 -16.46 4.60
C ASP A 224 1.52 -16.43 3.88
N VAL A 225 1.48 -16.73 2.58
CA VAL A 225 0.22 -16.92 1.86
C VAL A 225 -0.38 -18.28 2.29
N PRO A 226 -1.62 -18.30 2.79
CA PRO A 226 -2.29 -19.55 3.11
C PRO A 226 -2.44 -20.43 1.87
N VAL A 227 -2.06 -21.71 1.97
CA VAL A 227 -2.25 -22.71 0.92
C VAL A 227 -3.07 -23.90 1.46
N ALA A 228 -3.62 -24.70 0.56
CA ALA A 228 -4.34 -25.91 0.92
C ALA A 228 -3.44 -26.91 1.69
N SER A 229 -4.05 -27.81 2.44
CA SER A 229 -3.30 -28.85 3.16
C SER A 229 -2.49 -29.74 2.21
N THR A 230 -1.41 -30.34 2.71
CA THR A 230 -0.57 -31.25 1.92
C THR A 230 -1.39 -32.39 1.25
N THR A 231 -2.40 -32.88 1.94
CA THR A 231 -3.30 -33.95 1.40
C THR A 231 -4.13 -33.39 0.23
N GLU A 232 -4.67 -32.22 0.35
CA GLU A 232 -5.44 -31.56 -0.72
C GLU A 232 -4.55 -31.20 -1.91
N MET A 233 -3.34 -30.68 -1.66
CA MET A 233 -2.36 -30.39 -2.70
C MET A 233 -1.98 -31.66 -3.49
N LYS A 234 -1.71 -32.77 -2.80
CA LYS A 234 -1.43 -34.06 -3.45
C LYS A 234 -2.60 -34.51 -4.35
N ARG A 235 -3.84 -34.35 -3.88
CA ARG A 235 -5.04 -34.71 -4.66
C ARG A 235 -5.23 -33.78 -5.87
N LEU A 236 -4.96 -32.48 -5.71
CA LEU A 236 -5.17 -31.47 -6.75
C LEU A 236 -4.16 -31.61 -7.89
N TYR A 237 -2.87 -31.79 -7.56
CA TYR A 237 -1.79 -31.78 -8.54
C TYR A 237 -1.42 -33.18 -9.03
N GLY A 238 -1.50 -34.19 -8.20
CA GLY A 238 -1.29 -35.60 -8.59
C GLY A 238 0.15 -35.98 -8.94
N PHE A 239 1.16 -35.20 -8.47
CA PHE A 239 2.57 -35.46 -8.72
C PHE A 239 3.10 -36.64 -7.87
N SER A 240 4.23 -37.22 -8.30
CA SER A 240 5.00 -38.15 -7.47
C SER A 240 5.59 -37.43 -6.25
N GLN A 241 5.95 -38.22 -5.22
CA GLN A 241 6.55 -37.63 -4.01
C GLN A 241 7.90 -36.93 -4.32
N GLU A 242 8.69 -37.51 -5.21
CA GLU A 242 9.97 -36.94 -5.67
C GLU A 242 9.75 -35.59 -6.39
N LYS A 243 8.71 -35.51 -7.23
CA LYS A 243 8.37 -34.27 -7.94
C LYS A 243 7.90 -33.17 -6.96
N PHE A 244 7.08 -33.51 -5.97
CA PHE A 244 6.71 -32.54 -4.92
C PHE A 244 7.95 -32.04 -4.19
N ALA A 245 8.85 -32.91 -3.72
CA ALA A 245 10.06 -32.51 -3.03
C ALA A 245 10.95 -31.59 -3.89
N SER A 246 11.14 -31.91 -5.16
CA SER A 246 11.92 -31.10 -6.09
C SER A 246 11.31 -29.72 -6.30
N LEU A 247 9.98 -29.61 -6.41
CA LEU A 247 9.28 -28.33 -6.56
C LEU A 247 9.32 -27.51 -5.28
N ASP A 248 9.25 -28.13 -4.10
CA ASP A 248 9.35 -27.47 -2.79
C ASP A 248 10.76 -26.85 -2.61
N ASP A 249 11.83 -27.59 -2.95
CA ASP A 249 13.20 -27.09 -2.90
C ASP A 249 13.41 -25.92 -3.88
N THR A 250 12.84 -26.03 -5.08
CA THR A 250 12.86 -24.97 -6.10
C THR A 250 12.11 -23.74 -5.59
N ALA A 251 10.95 -23.91 -4.98
CA ALA A 251 10.16 -22.83 -4.41
C ALA A 251 10.94 -22.06 -3.33
N SER A 252 11.56 -22.79 -2.41
CA SER A 252 12.40 -22.20 -1.36
C SER A 252 13.58 -21.40 -1.94
N THR A 253 14.21 -21.93 -2.99
CA THR A 253 15.31 -21.26 -3.68
C THR A 253 14.85 -19.97 -4.35
N ILE A 254 13.76 -20.01 -5.11
CA ILE A 254 13.20 -18.83 -5.80
C ILE A 254 12.72 -17.79 -4.78
N ALA A 255 12.08 -18.20 -3.69
CA ALA A 255 11.66 -17.29 -2.62
C ALA A 255 12.86 -16.50 -2.05
N LYS A 256 14.03 -17.13 -1.90
CA LYS A 256 15.27 -16.44 -1.49
C LYS A 256 15.71 -15.40 -2.52
N THR A 257 15.68 -15.73 -3.83
CA THR A 257 16.05 -14.75 -4.87
C THR A 257 15.11 -13.55 -4.88
N ILE A 258 13.80 -13.76 -4.67
CA ILE A 258 12.82 -12.67 -4.58
C ILE A 258 13.12 -11.78 -3.37
N ARG A 259 13.35 -12.36 -2.17
CA ARG A 259 13.70 -11.59 -0.95
C ARG A 259 14.98 -10.78 -1.12
N ASN A 260 15.96 -11.31 -1.84
CA ASN A 260 17.26 -10.67 -2.05
C ASN A 260 17.28 -9.70 -3.26
N GLY A 261 16.18 -9.56 -3.99
CA GLY A 261 16.12 -8.70 -5.17
C GLY A 261 16.89 -9.20 -6.38
N SER A 262 17.23 -10.50 -6.43
CA SER A 262 17.95 -11.14 -7.53
C SER A 262 17.10 -12.09 -8.37
N TYR A 263 15.78 -11.96 -8.24
CA TYR A 263 14.86 -12.79 -9.01
C TYR A 263 14.98 -12.53 -10.51
N SER A 264 14.98 -13.59 -11.30
CA SER A 264 14.83 -13.56 -12.75
C SER A 264 13.93 -14.71 -13.21
N LYS A 265 13.05 -14.45 -14.16
CA LYS A 265 12.18 -15.47 -14.77
C LYS A 265 12.99 -16.63 -15.38
N THR A 266 14.21 -16.38 -15.82
CA THR A 266 15.09 -17.41 -16.38
C THR A 266 15.51 -18.50 -15.38
N THR A 267 15.33 -18.26 -14.08
CA THR A 267 15.60 -19.25 -13.02
C THR A 267 14.50 -20.29 -12.83
N LEU A 268 13.34 -20.09 -13.49
CA LEU A 268 12.26 -21.04 -13.44
C LEU A 268 12.60 -22.34 -14.19
N PRO A 269 12.18 -23.51 -13.69
CA PRO A 269 12.28 -24.75 -14.44
C PRO A 269 11.48 -24.63 -15.74
N LYS A 270 12.01 -25.20 -16.83
CA LYS A 270 11.22 -25.27 -18.06
C LYS A 270 10.08 -26.26 -17.86
N PRO A 271 8.86 -25.97 -18.38
CA PRO A 271 7.80 -26.96 -18.39
C PRO A 271 8.29 -28.25 -19.03
N ASN A 272 8.02 -29.39 -18.42
CA ASN A 272 8.27 -30.65 -19.08
C ASN A 272 7.31 -30.72 -20.28
N GLU A 273 7.86 -30.76 -21.49
CA GLU A 273 7.14 -31.15 -22.68
C GLU A 273 6.75 -32.61 -22.52
N GLY A 274 5.58 -32.88 -21.92
CA GLY A 274 5.00 -34.18 -21.75
C GLY A 274 4.03 -34.56 -22.86
#